data_2896edbc28bb474e6cfff4cc3c30cbed
#
_entry.id   2896edbc28bb474e6cfff4cc3c30cbed
#
_cell.length_a   1.000
_cell.length_b   1.000
_cell.length_c   1.000
_cell.angle_alpha   90.00
_cell.angle_beta   90.00
_cell.angle_gamma   90.00
#
_symmetry.space_group_name_H-M   'P 1'
#
loop_
_entity.id
_entity.type
_entity.pdbx_description
1 polymer ?
#
loop_
_entity_poly.entity_id
_entity_poly.type
_entity_poly.pdbx_seq_one_letter_code
_entity_poly.pdbx_strand_id
1 'polypeptide(L)'
;TSLWLIVIGWAVFFLIEERQDGMYTALLQSLFQSVSARTAGFNTMDIGIMTDTSLFVFILLMVIGGSPGSCAGGIKTTTLRVLVGFGVSQVKARDQVVVEGCGVDASTVNKAMTLSIFAFMLILASVFVLTVTEGANVPHYMVRGKFIELFFEASSAFGTVGLSTGLTPHLSTPGKLVIMMLM
;
A
#
# COMPACT_ATOMS: atom_id res chain seq x y z
N THR A 1 -12.78 9.75 4.72
CA THR A 1 -11.36 9.29 4.62
C THR A 1 -11.07 8.64 3.29
N SER A 2 -11.90 7.69 2.81
CA SER A 2 -11.68 6.98 1.54
C SER A 2 -11.57 7.93 0.34
N LEU A 3 -12.47 8.90 0.22
CA LEU A 3 -12.43 9.90 -0.86
C LEU A 3 -11.13 10.74 -0.82
N TRP A 4 -10.68 11.16 0.37
CA TRP A 4 -9.43 11.91 0.51
C TRP A 4 -8.22 11.12 0.03
N LEU A 5 -8.15 9.82 0.32
CA LEU A 5 -7.06 8.96 -0.14
C LEU A 5 -7.08 8.79 -1.66
N ILE A 6 -8.27 8.69 -2.28
CA ILE A 6 -8.40 8.63 -3.73
C ILE A 6 -7.94 9.96 -4.36
N VAL A 7 -8.37 11.09 -3.82
CA VAL A 7 -7.99 12.42 -4.35
C VAL A 7 -6.49 12.66 -4.20
N ILE A 8 -5.90 12.30 -3.06
CA ILE A 8 -4.45 12.42 -2.85
C ILE A 8 -3.69 11.50 -3.82
N GLY A 9 -4.08 10.23 -3.94
CA GLY A 9 -3.46 9.30 -4.86
C GLY A 9 -3.57 9.77 -6.31
N TRP A 10 -4.74 10.23 -6.72
CA TRP A 10 -4.96 10.80 -8.05
C TRP A 10 -4.05 12.00 -8.33
N ALA A 11 -4.00 12.98 -7.41
CA ALA A 11 -3.16 14.15 -7.57
C ALA A 11 -1.66 13.78 -7.65
N VAL A 12 -1.22 12.84 -6.82
CA VAL A 12 0.18 12.41 -6.80
C VAL A 12 0.54 11.67 -8.10
N PHE A 13 -0.27 10.72 -8.56
CA PHE A 13 -0.02 10.04 -9.84
C PHE A 13 -0.04 11.00 -11.02
N PHE A 14 -0.97 11.95 -11.05
CA PHE A 14 -1.04 12.96 -12.10
C PHE A 14 0.18 13.89 -12.15
N LEU A 15 0.82 14.16 -11.01
CA LEU A 15 2.01 15.01 -10.92
C LEU A 15 3.32 14.29 -11.23
N ILE A 16 3.40 12.99 -10.88
CA ILE A 16 4.66 12.23 -10.95
C ILE A 16 4.82 11.52 -12.30
N GLU A 17 3.72 10.95 -12.83
CA GLU A 17 3.81 10.16 -14.06
C GLU A 17 3.92 11.05 -15.31
N GLU A 18 4.83 10.68 -16.21
CA GLU A 18 5.02 11.38 -17.47
C GLU A 18 3.78 11.26 -18.37
N ARG A 19 3.40 12.38 -18.99
CA ARG A 19 2.22 12.49 -19.85
C ARG A 19 2.55 12.03 -21.26
N GLN A 20 2.38 10.75 -21.56
CA GLN A 20 2.61 10.24 -22.92
C GLN A 20 1.44 10.50 -23.87
N ASP A 21 0.18 10.51 -23.38
CA ASP A 21 -1.04 10.44 -24.21
C ASP A 21 -1.96 11.68 -24.13
N GLY A 22 -1.45 12.84 -23.77
CA GLY A 22 -2.28 14.05 -23.63
C GLY A 22 -2.91 14.20 -22.24
N MET A 23 -3.30 15.45 -21.91
CA MET A 23 -3.71 15.85 -20.56
C MET A 23 -4.98 15.16 -20.08
N TYR A 24 -5.96 14.94 -20.96
CA TYR A 24 -7.23 14.32 -20.60
C TYR A 24 -7.06 12.82 -20.28
N THR A 25 -6.32 12.11 -21.10
CA THR A 25 -6.03 10.68 -20.91
C THR A 25 -5.22 10.45 -19.64
N ALA A 26 -4.18 11.25 -19.40
CA ALA A 26 -3.37 11.19 -18.18
C ALA A 26 -4.21 11.43 -16.92
N LEU A 27 -5.19 12.33 -16.97
CA LEU A 27 -6.09 12.65 -15.88
C LEU A 27 -7.03 11.48 -15.53
N LEU A 28 -7.55 10.79 -16.55
CA LEU A 28 -8.39 9.60 -16.35
C LEU A 28 -7.58 8.39 -15.90
N GLN A 29 -6.39 8.17 -16.47
CA GLN A 29 -5.51 7.07 -16.10
C GLN A 29 -5.04 7.19 -14.65
N SER A 30 -4.58 8.36 -14.21
CA SER A 30 -4.16 8.59 -12.83
C SER A 30 -5.31 8.42 -11.83
N LEU A 31 -6.53 8.86 -12.18
CA LEU A 31 -7.72 8.61 -11.36
C LEU A 31 -8.02 7.11 -11.27
N PHE A 32 -8.00 6.42 -12.40
CA PHE A 32 -8.23 4.98 -12.45
C PHE A 32 -7.21 4.21 -11.61
N GLN A 33 -5.94 4.54 -11.72
CA GLN A 33 -4.88 3.90 -10.94
C GLN A 33 -5.04 4.16 -9.43
N SER A 34 -5.41 5.38 -9.04
CA SER A 34 -5.69 5.69 -7.63
C SER A 34 -6.86 4.88 -7.04
N VAL A 35 -7.90 4.63 -7.84
CA VAL A 35 -9.03 3.78 -7.43
C VAL A 35 -8.60 2.32 -7.42
N SER A 36 -7.88 1.86 -8.45
CA SER A 36 -7.43 0.48 -8.61
C SER A 36 -6.49 0.02 -7.50
N ALA A 37 -5.61 0.91 -7.03
CA ALA A 37 -4.72 0.67 -5.89
C ALA A 37 -5.47 0.29 -4.60
N ARG A 38 -6.77 0.56 -4.53
CA ARG A 38 -7.61 0.29 -3.36
C ARG A 38 -8.40 -1.00 -3.50
N THR A 39 -7.70 -2.09 -3.82
CA THR A 39 -8.22 -3.46 -3.88
C THR A 39 -9.15 -3.75 -5.05
N ALA A 40 -9.08 -2.97 -6.15
CA ALA A 40 -9.77 -3.30 -7.39
C ALA A 40 -8.94 -4.22 -8.30
N GLY A 41 -7.60 -4.04 -8.32
CA GLY A 41 -6.67 -4.97 -8.99
C GLY A 41 -6.62 -4.88 -10.51
N PHE A 42 -7.23 -3.86 -11.11
CA PHE A 42 -7.18 -3.63 -12.56
C PHE A 42 -6.12 -2.59 -12.89
N ASN A 43 -5.38 -2.80 -13.97
CA ASN A 43 -4.44 -1.83 -14.50
C ASN A 43 -4.79 -1.45 -15.95
N THR A 44 -4.58 -0.19 -16.28
CA THR A 44 -4.68 0.35 -17.65
C THR A 44 -3.32 0.71 -18.21
N MET A 45 -2.28 0.69 -17.37
CA MET A 45 -0.90 0.99 -17.73
C MET A 45 -0.01 -0.17 -17.24
N ASP A 46 1.12 -0.36 -17.90
CA ASP A 46 2.11 -1.34 -17.43
C ASP A 46 2.81 -0.78 -16.18
N ILE A 47 2.58 -1.44 -15.03
CA ILE A 47 3.13 -1.03 -13.74
C ILE A 47 4.66 -1.20 -13.73
N GLY A 48 5.20 -2.14 -14.50
CA GLY A 48 6.63 -2.40 -14.57
C GLY A 48 7.47 -1.26 -15.18
N ILE A 49 6.84 -0.33 -15.93
CA ILE A 49 7.52 0.83 -16.51
C ILE A 49 7.35 2.11 -15.69
N MET A 50 6.60 2.05 -14.59
CA MET A 50 6.37 3.21 -13.73
C MET A 50 7.62 3.61 -12.96
N THR A 51 7.65 4.88 -12.52
CA THR A 51 8.75 5.38 -11.70
C THR A 51 8.75 4.76 -10.29
N ASP A 52 9.93 4.64 -9.68
CA ASP A 52 10.06 4.14 -8.29
C ASP A 52 9.18 4.95 -7.31
N THR A 53 9.01 6.25 -7.58
CA THR A 53 8.17 7.13 -6.77
C THR A 53 6.69 6.76 -6.89
N SER A 54 6.21 6.47 -8.10
CA SER A 54 4.84 6.00 -8.34
C SER A 54 4.60 4.65 -7.67
N LEU A 55 5.54 3.71 -7.78
CA LEU A 55 5.47 2.41 -7.10
C LEU A 55 5.39 2.57 -5.58
N PHE A 56 6.18 3.48 -5.01
CA PHE A 56 6.13 3.75 -3.57
C PHE A 56 4.77 4.29 -3.11
N VAL A 57 4.17 5.19 -3.89
CA VAL A 57 2.81 5.71 -3.62
C VAL A 57 1.76 4.60 -3.72
N PHE A 58 1.88 3.72 -4.72
CA PHE A 58 1.03 2.54 -4.82
C PHE A 58 1.13 1.66 -3.58
N ILE A 59 2.34 1.35 -3.11
CA ILE A 59 2.58 0.56 -1.90
C ILE A 59 1.83 1.17 -0.70
N LEU A 60 1.96 2.48 -0.49
CA LEU A 60 1.27 3.17 0.61
C LEU A 60 -0.26 3.06 0.48
N LEU A 61 -0.81 3.24 -0.73
CA LEU A 61 -2.25 3.14 -0.97
C LEU A 61 -2.77 1.71 -0.82
N MET A 62 -2.01 0.69 -1.24
CA MET A 62 -2.38 -0.72 -1.14
C MET A 62 -2.39 -1.23 0.30
N VAL A 63 -1.42 -0.79 1.12
CA VAL A 63 -1.37 -1.13 2.55
C VAL A 63 -2.58 -0.56 3.29
N ILE A 64 -3.08 0.62 2.87
CA ILE A 64 -4.31 1.22 3.39
C ILE A 64 -5.48 0.66 2.58
N GLY A 65 -6.04 -0.44 3.04
CA GLY A 65 -7.16 -1.15 2.40
C GLY A 65 -8.47 -0.37 2.37
N GLY A 66 -9.55 -1.09 2.12
CA GLY A 66 -10.89 -0.52 1.96
C GLY A 66 -11.60 -0.12 3.25
N SER A 67 -12.86 0.28 3.09
CA SER A 67 -13.75 0.63 4.19
C SER A 67 -14.19 -0.60 4.99
N PRO A 68 -14.57 -0.46 6.27
CA PRO A 68 -15.15 -1.55 7.04
C PRO A 68 -16.40 -2.09 6.35
N GLY A 69 -16.54 -3.41 6.34
CA GLY A 69 -17.64 -4.10 5.65
C GLY A 69 -17.36 -4.44 4.18
N SER A 70 -16.22 -4.00 3.61
CA SER A 70 -15.76 -4.47 2.30
C SER A 70 -14.90 -5.73 2.44
N CYS A 71 -14.82 -6.54 1.36
CA CYS A 71 -13.92 -7.70 1.25
C CYS A 71 -12.45 -7.31 1.05
N ALA A 72 -12.14 -6.02 1.05
CA ALA A 72 -10.79 -5.51 0.85
C ALA A 72 -9.86 -5.94 1.99
N GLY A 73 -8.64 -6.40 1.66
CA GLY A 73 -7.57 -6.67 2.61
C GLY A 73 -6.91 -5.39 3.16
N GLY A 74 -5.74 -5.54 3.75
CA GLY A 74 -4.97 -4.42 4.29
C GLY A 74 -5.55 -3.78 5.55
N ILE A 75 -4.93 -2.68 5.98
CA ILE A 75 -5.35 -1.91 7.16
C ILE A 75 -6.62 -1.14 6.81
N LYS A 76 -7.72 -1.38 7.55
CA LYS A 76 -9.00 -0.70 7.29
C LYS A 76 -8.89 0.81 7.48
N THR A 77 -9.65 1.57 6.69
CA THR A 77 -9.66 3.04 6.77
C THR A 77 -10.10 3.58 8.12
N THR A 78 -10.93 2.84 8.86
CA THR A 78 -11.28 3.17 10.25
C THR A 78 -10.09 3.03 11.19
N THR A 79 -9.29 1.98 11.05
CA THR A 79 -8.06 1.79 11.83
C THR A 79 -7.08 2.94 11.57
N LEU A 80 -6.85 3.28 10.30
CA LEU A 80 -6.03 4.44 9.93
C LEU A 80 -6.56 5.73 10.58
N ARG A 81 -7.87 5.93 10.57
CA ARG A 81 -8.49 7.13 11.14
C ARG A 81 -8.30 7.22 12.66
N VAL A 82 -8.43 6.10 13.36
CA VAL A 82 -8.16 6.02 14.81
C VAL A 82 -6.68 6.33 15.08
N LEU A 83 -5.75 5.79 14.29
CA LEU A 83 -4.31 6.07 14.44
C LEU A 83 -3.96 7.54 14.19
N VAL A 84 -4.53 8.15 13.15
CA VAL A 84 -4.33 9.59 12.88
C VAL A 84 -4.94 10.41 14.01
N GLY A 85 -6.13 10.06 14.48
CA GLY A 85 -6.77 10.70 15.65
C GLY A 85 -5.93 10.60 16.90
N PHE A 86 -5.35 9.42 17.16
CA PHE A 86 -4.42 9.20 18.26
C PHE A 86 -3.18 10.09 18.13
N GLY A 87 -2.53 10.10 16.96
CA GLY A 87 -1.36 10.97 16.73
C GLY A 87 -1.66 12.45 16.95
N VAL A 88 -2.79 12.93 16.43
CA VAL A 88 -3.22 14.33 16.63
C VAL A 88 -3.52 14.62 18.11
N SER A 89 -4.14 13.69 18.84
CA SER A 89 -4.42 13.84 20.27
C SER A 89 -3.15 13.91 21.10
N GLN A 90 -2.14 13.09 20.76
CA GLN A 90 -0.83 13.12 21.42
C GLN A 90 -0.10 14.46 21.19
N VAL A 91 -0.08 14.95 19.94
CA VAL A 91 0.54 16.25 19.62
C VAL A 91 -0.16 17.42 20.34
N LYS A 92 -1.50 17.31 20.54
CA LYS A 92 -2.29 18.33 21.24
C LYS A 92 -2.36 18.10 22.75
N ALA A 93 -1.63 17.14 23.32
CA ALA A 93 -1.62 16.75 24.73
C ALA A 93 -3.05 16.58 25.31
N ARG A 94 -3.92 15.89 24.57
CA ARG A 94 -5.28 15.58 25.01
C ARG A 94 -5.32 14.20 25.67
N ASP A 95 -6.03 14.08 26.77
CA ASP A 95 -6.16 12.82 27.51
C ASP A 95 -7.04 11.79 26.78
N GLN A 96 -7.91 12.23 25.87
CA GLN A 96 -8.80 11.36 25.11
C GLN A 96 -8.60 11.52 23.61
N VAL A 97 -8.64 10.40 22.90
CA VAL A 97 -8.63 10.36 21.44
C VAL A 97 -10.01 10.72 20.94
N VAL A 98 -10.12 11.85 20.23
CA VAL A 98 -11.39 12.31 19.66
C VAL A 98 -11.32 12.15 18.14
N VAL A 99 -12.24 11.39 17.57
CA VAL A 99 -12.41 11.22 16.12
C VAL A 99 -13.80 11.73 15.75
N GLU A 100 -13.87 12.76 14.91
CA GLU A 100 -15.13 13.40 14.46
C GLU A 100 -16.05 13.87 15.62
N GLY A 101 -15.48 14.34 16.71
CA GLY A 101 -16.25 14.82 17.85
C GLY A 101 -16.69 13.71 18.83
N CYS A 102 -16.42 12.45 18.52
CA CYS A 102 -16.69 11.33 19.42
C CYS A 102 -15.40 10.85 20.10
N GLY A 103 -15.44 10.66 21.40
CA GLY A 103 -14.35 10.04 22.16
C GLY A 103 -14.23 8.55 21.80
N VAL A 104 -13.01 8.13 21.47
CA VAL A 104 -12.73 6.72 21.18
C VAL A 104 -12.17 6.07 22.43
N ASP A 105 -12.72 4.89 22.77
CA ASP A 105 -12.27 4.11 23.92
C ASP A 105 -10.82 3.64 23.76
N ALA A 106 -10.05 3.69 24.86
CA ALA A 106 -8.64 3.28 24.87
C ALA A 106 -8.42 1.84 24.39
N SER A 107 -9.36 0.94 24.65
CA SER A 107 -9.29 -0.45 24.17
C SER A 107 -9.32 -0.53 22.65
N THR A 108 -10.12 0.30 21.99
CA THR A 108 -10.21 0.41 20.54
C THR A 108 -8.92 0.98 19.92
N VAL A 109 -8.34 2.00 20.55
CA VAL A 109 -7.06 2.59 20.13
C VAL A 109 -5.94 1.53 20.23
N ASN A 110 -5.86 0.82 21.36
CA ASN A 110 -4.85 -0.23 21.56
C ASN A 110 -4.99 -1.36 20.53
N LYS A 111 -6.21 -1.81 20.21
CA LYS A 111 -6.46 -2.81 19.16
C LYS A 111 -6.00 -2.29 17.80
N ALA A 112 -6.33 -1.04 17.46
CA ALA A 112 -5.92 -0.43 16.21
C ALA A 112 -4.38 -0.35 16.07
N MET A 113 -3.69 0.04 17.13
CA MET A 113 -2.23 0.09 17.18
C MET A 113 -1.62 -1.32 17.02
N THR A 114 -2.09 -2.29 17.80
CA THR A 114 -1.58 -3.67 17.75
C THR A 114 -1.75 -4.27 16.35
N LEU A 115 -2.93 -4.14 15.74
CA LEU A 115 -3.18 -4.64 14.39
C LEU A 115 -2.28 -3.96 13.35
N SER A 116 -2.05 -2.66 13.46
CA SER A 116 -1.21 -1.92 12.50
C SER A 116 0.27 -2.28 12.63
N ILE A 117 0.76 -2.45 13.86
CA ILE A 117 2.14 -2.89 14.12
C ILE A 117 2.32 -4.32 13.57
N PHE A 118 1.38 -5.21 13.84
CA PHE A 118 1.44 -6.59 13.35
C PHE A 118 1.43 -6.65 11.82
N ALA A 119 0.55 -5.89 11.16
CA ALA A 119 0.49 -5.79 9.70
C ALA A 119 1.81 -5.29 9.10
N PHE A 120 2.38 -4.24 9.69
CA PHE A 120 3.66 -3.69 9.24
C PHE A 120 4.81 -4.68 9.42
N MET A 121 4.88 -5.35 10.57
CA MET A 121 5.89 -6.39 10.83
C MET A 121 5.76 -7.56 9.86
N LEU A 122 4.53 -7.98 9.53
CA LEU A 122 4.28 -9.06 8.60
C LEU A 122 4.73 -8.70 7.18
N ILE A 123 4.44 -7.48 6.72
CA ILE A 123 4.93 -6.99 5.41
C ILE A 123 6.46 -6.94 5.40
N LEU A 124 7.10 -6.37 6.43
CA LEU A 124 8.56 -6.29 6.50
C LEU A 124 9.22 -7.67 6.54
N ALA A 125 8.68 -8.61 7.32
CA ALA A 125 9.18 -9.98 7.36
C ALA A 125 9.08 -10.66 6.00
N SER A 126 7.98 -10.47 5.30
CA SER A 126 7.77 -11.04 3.96
C SER A 126 8.69 -10.44 2.93
N VAL A 127 8.88 -9.12 2.93
CA VAL A 127 9.86 -8.45 2.06
C VAL A 127 11.27 -8.93 2.36
N PHE A 128 11.63 -9.11 3.63
CA PHE A 128 12.93 -9.64 4.02
C PHE A 128 13.14 -11.06 3.46
N VAL A 129 12.16 -11.96 3.64
CA VAL A 129 12.25 -13.32 3.11
C VAL A 129 12.34 -13.31 1.58
N LEU A 130 11.52 -12.50 0.88
CA LEU A 130 11.59 -12.34 -0.56
C LEU A 130 12.94 -11.80 -1.02
N THR A 131 13.52 -10.86 -0.30
CA THR A 131 14.86 -10.33 -0.63
C THR A 131 15.94 -11.40 -0.46
N VAL A 132 15.83 -12.26 0.55
CA VAL A 132 16.77 -13.37 0.74
C VAL A 132 16.61 -14.44 -0.35
N THR A 133 15.39 -14.79 -0.73
CA THR A 133 15.12 -15.84 -1.72
C THR A 133 15.40 -15.41 -3.15
N GLU A 134 15.12 -14.15 -3.49
CA GLU A 134 15.19 -13.63 -4.86
C GLU A 134 16.42 -12.75 -5.11
N GLY A 135 17.00 -12.19 -4.06
CA GLY A 135 18.14 -11.26 -4.13
C GLY A 135 19.49 -11.91 -3.87
N ALA A 136 19.52 -13.23 -3.60
CA ALA A 136 20.71 -13.93 -3.16
C ALA A 136 21.91 -13.73 -4.10
N ASN A 137 23.00 -13.18 -3.56
CA ASN A 137 24.34 -13.11 -4.16
C ASN A 137 24.58 -12.13 -5.31
N VAL A 138 23.64 -11.22 -5.61
CA VAL A 138 23.88 -10.19 -6.62
C VAL A 138 24.13 -8.84 -5.93
N PRO A 139 25.25 -8.13 -6.23
CA PRO A 139 25.54 -6.82 -5.64
C PRO A 139 24.42 -5.83 -5.92
N HIS A 140 24.08 -5.00 -4.94
CA HIS A 140 22.98 -4.03 -5.01
C HIS A 140 23.00 -3.10 -6.24
N TYR A 141 24.19 -2.73 -6.72
CA TYR A 141 24.33 -1.87 -7.90
C TYR A 141 23.89 -2.53 -9.22
N MET A 142 23.84 -3.87 -9.28
CA MET A 142 23.37 -4.61 -10.46
C MET A 142 21.85 -4.84 -10.48
N VAL A 143 21.16 -4.62 -9.35
CA VAL A 143 19.73 -4.95 -9.17
C VAL A 143 18.97 -3.74 -8.69
N ARG A 144 19.19 -2.59 -9.35
CA ARG A 144 18.43 -1.37 -9.03
C ARG A 144 16.92 -1.60 -9.28
N GLY A 145 16.09 -1.16 -8.35
CA GLY A 145 14.63 -1.26 -8.46
C GLY A 145 14.05 -2.57 -7.92
N LYS A 146 14.77 -3.69 -7.93
CA LYS A 146 14.21 -5.00 -7.50
C LYS A 146 13.65 -5.00 -6.08
N PHE A 147 14.25 -4.22 -5.16
CA PHE A 147 13.74 -4.13 -3.79
C PHE A 147 12.34 -3.50 -3.74
N ILE A 148 12.09 -2.43 -4.50
CA ILE A 148 10.78 -1.77 -4.54
C ILE A 148 9.74 -2.65 -5.25
N GLU A 149 10.15 -3.42 -6.27
CA GLU A 149 9.29 -4.40 -6.93
C GLU A 149 8.88 -5.52 -5.96
N LEU A 150 9.81 -6.09 -5.18
CA LEU A 150 9.51 -7.10 -4.16
C LEU A 150 8.59 -6.53 -3.06
N PHE A 151 8.83 -5.28 -2.66
CA PHE A 151 7.97 -4.61 -1.70
C PHE A 151 6.57 -4.37 -2.27
N PHE A 152 6.48 -4.00 -3.54
CA PHE A 152 5.21 -3.85 -4.24
C PHE A 152 4.41 -5.16 -4.28
N GLU A 153 5.03 -6.28 -4.69
CA GLU A 153 4.39 -7.59 -4.74
C GLU A 153 3.90 -8.03 -3.34
N ALA A 154 4.73 -7.88 -2.30
CA ALA A 154 4.34 -8.19 -0.93
C ALA A 154 3.18 -7.34 -0.44
N SER A 155 3.19 -6.04 -0.74
CA SER A 155 2.12 -5.11 -0.34
C SER A 155 0.82 -5.38 -1.10
N SER A 156 0.91 -5.72 -2.39
CA SER A 156 -0.23 -6.12 -3.22
C SER A 156 -0.88 -7.40 -2.71
N ALA A 157 -0.08 -8.40 -2.34
CA ALA A 157 -0.56 -9.65 -1.76
C ALA A 157 -1.24 -9.40 -0.41
N PHE A 158 -0.57 -8.68 0.52
CA PHE A 158 -1.14 -8.34 1.83
C PHE A 158 -2.44 -7.53 1.73
N GLY A 159 -2.49 -6.56 0.83
CA GLY A 159 -3.68 -5.74 0.57
C GLY A 159 -4.77 -6.48 -0.20
N THR A 160 -4.51 -7.71 -0.70
CA THR A 160 -5.41 -8.46 -1.62
C THR A 160 -5.81 -7.62 -2.83
N VAL A 161 -4.86 -6.83 -3.38
CA VAL A 161 -5.12 -5.90 -4.49
C VAL A 161 -5.06 -6.62 -5.83
N GLY A 162 -4.05 -7.47 -6.04
CA GLY A 162 -3.88 -8.24 -7.27
C GLY A 162 -3.10 -7.51 -8.38
N LEU A 163 -2.51 -6.34 -8.09
CA LEU A 163 -1.59 -5.67 -9.00
C LEU A 163 -0.19 -6.29 -8.91
N SER A 164 0.50 -6.37 -10.04
CA SER A 164 1.87 -6.89 -10.14
C SER A 164 2.70 -6.01 -11.06
N THR A 165 3.98 -5.86 -10.75
CA THR A 165 4.99 -5.26 -11.63
C THR A 165 5.44 -6.19 -12.75
N GLY A 166 4.91 -7.42 -12.80
CA GLY A 166 5.36 -8.49 -13.70
C GLY A 166 6.42 -9.40 -13.08
N LEU A 167 6.82 -9.17 -11.84
CA LEU A 167 7.84 -9.97 -11.17
C LEU A 167 7.31 -11.34 -10.71
N THR A 168 6.02 -11.45 -10.37
CA THR A 168 5.42 -12.68 -9.80
C THR A 168 5.70 -13.96 -10.61
N PRO A 169 5.60 -14.00 -11.96
CA PRO A 169 5.92 -15.20 -12.75
C PRO A 169 7.37 -15.64 -12.61
N HIS A 170 8.28 -14.70 -12.41
CA HIS A 170 9.73 -14.90 -12.34
C HIS A 170 10.25 -15.24 -10.93
N LEU A 171 9.38 -15.17 -9.91
CA LEU A 171 9.74 -15.57 -8.56
C LEU A 171 10.06 -17.06 -8.46
N SER A 172 11.01 -17.39 -7.59
CA SER A 172 11.33 -18.76 -7.22
C SER A 172 10.14 -19.45 -6.52
N THR A 173 10.17 -20.77 -6.42
CA THR A 173 9.13 -21.53 -5.71
C THR A 173 8.92 -21.05 -4.27
N PRO A 174 9.98 -20.82 -3.44
CA PRO A 174 9.78 -20.28 -2.10
C PRO A 174 9.23 -18.86 -2.11
N GLY A 175 9.62 -18.00 -3.06
CA GLY A 175 9.05 -16.65 -3.20
C GLY A 175 7.54 -16.69 -3.49
N LYS A 176 7.11 -17.56 -4.40
CA LYS A 176 5.68 -17.76 -4.69
C LYS A 176 4.90 -18.26 -3.47
N LEU A 177 5.49 -19.16 -2.67
CA LEU A 177 4.85 -19.62 -1.42
C LEU A 177 4.66 -18.47 -0.41
N VAL A 178 5.64 -17.58 -0.27
CA VAL A 178 5.52 -16.40 0.59
C VAL A 178 4.37 -15.50 0.15
N ILE A 179 4.27 -15.20 -1.15
CA ILE A 179 3.17 -14.39 -1.70
C ILE A 179 1.81 -15.06 -1.45
N MET A 180 1.70 -16.39 -1.67
CA MET A 180 0.47 -17.13 -1.41
C MET A 180 0.06 -17.14 0.07
N MET A 181 1.03 -17.16 1.00
CA MET A 181 0.75 -17.09 2.44
C MET A 181 0.29 -15.70 2.90
N LEU A 182 0.64 -14.65 2.15
CA LEU A 182 0.22 -13.28 2.44
C LEU A 182 -1.19 -12.96 1.97
N MET A 183 -1.69 -13.65 0.96
CA MET A 183 -3.05 -13.48 0.40
C MET A 183 -4.10 -14.14 1.30
#